data_02346809d7f9ae06b852b74ee8542410
#
_entry.id   02346809d7f9ae06b852b74ee8542410
#
_cell.length_a   1.000
_cell.length_b   1.000
_cell.length_c   1.000
_cell.angle_alpha   90.00
_cell.angle_beta   90.00
_cell.angle_gamma   90.00
#
_symmetry.space_group_name_H-M   'P 1'
#
loop_
_entity.id
_entity.type
_entity.pdbx_description
1 polymer ?
#
loop_
_entity_poly.entity_id
_entity_poly.type
_entity_poly.pdbx_seq_one_letter_code
_entity_poly.pdbx_strand_id
1 'polypeptide(L)'
;INESALLAARKNKRVVTMSDVEEAKDKVMMGAERRSMVMTDEEKKLTAYHEAGHAIVGLNVPQHDPIHKATIIPRGRALGLVLSLPERDQLSVTRTKYKSKIAMAMGGKVAEEMVFGPENVTSGASSDIQQITKIARAMVMQFGMSDNLGNIDYANEQQTYLGPTSPGSHLGPETQE
;
A
#
# COMPACT_ATOMS: atom_id res chain seq x y z
N ILE A 1 -23.67 1.51 0.54
CA ILE A 1 -25.07 1.48 1.01
C ILE A 1 -25.58 0.05 1.16
N ASN A 2 -25.48 -0.81 0.14
CA ASN A 2 -25.97 -2.20 0.24
C ASN A 2 -25.32 -2.98 1.40
N GLU A 3 -23.98 -2.95 1.51
CA GLU A 3 -23.27 -3.58 2.65
C GLU A 3 -23.70 -3.01 4.00
N SER A 4 -23.97 -1.72 4.09
CA SER A 4 -24.45 -1.08 5.33
C SER A 4 -25.81 -1.63 5.76
N ALA A 5 -26.72 -1.85 4.80
CA ALA A 5 -28.02 -2.46 5.06
C ALA A 5 -27.88 -3.91 5.53
N LEU A 6 -27.00 -4.69 4.91
CA LEU A 6 -26.71 -6.07 5.32
C LEU A 6 -26.12 -6.14 6.73
N LEU A 7 -25.21 -5.23 7.09
CA LEU A 7 -24.64 -5.14 8.42
C LEU A 7 -25.67 -4.75 9.47
N ALA A 8 -26.54 -3.77 9.19
CA ALA A 8 -27.63 -3.39 10.06
C ALA A 8 -28.61 -4.54 10.29
N ALA A 9 -28.98 -5.26 9.22
CA ALA A 9 -29.84 -6.44 9.30
C ALA A 9 -29.24 -7.56 10.18
N ARG A 10 -27.94 -7.85 10.04
CA ARG A 10 -27.23 -8.82 10.89
C ARG A 10 -27.23 -8.44 12.36
N LYS A 11 -27.27 -7.14 12.67
CA LYS A 11 -27.36 -6.60 14.03
C LYS A 11 -28.82 -6.44 14.52
N ASN A 12 -29.79 -6.97 13.77
CA ASN A 12 -31.24 -6.83 14.04
C ASN A 12 -31.70 -5.37 14.17
N LYS A 13 -31.04 -4.44 13.48
CA LYS A 13 -31.43 -3.03 13.44
C LYS A 13 -32.50 -2.81 12.37
N ARG A 14 -33.46 -1.91 12.65
CA ARG A 14 -34.49 -1.50 11.70
C ARG A 14 -34.06 -0.34 10.81
N VAL A 15 -33.02 0.37 11.18
CA VAL A 15 -32.52 1.56 10.49
C VAL A 15 -30.99 1.46 10.35
N VAL A 16 -30.48 1.85 9.19
CA VAL A 16 -29.05 1.97 8.94
C VAL A 16 -28.53 3.26 9.59
N THR A 17 -27.53 3.15 10.42
CA THR A 17 -26.88 4.29 11.07
C THR A 17 -25.54 4.62 10.37
N MET A 18 -24.99 5.82 10.66
CA MET A 18 -23.68 6.19 10.12
C MET A 18 -22.58 5.20 10.54
N SER A 19 -22.66 4.64 11.75
CA SER A 19 -21.74 3.58 12.20
C SER A 19 -21.79 2.33 11.31
N ASP A 20 -22.96 1.94 10.82
CA ASP A 20 -23.09 0.80 9.90
C ASP A 20 -22.53 1.13 8.51
N VAL A 21 -22.60 2.40 8.09
CA VAL A 21 -21.99 2.88 6.84
C VAL A 21 -20.46 2.87 6.94
N GLU A 22 -19.89 3.36 8.04
CA GLU A 22 -18.46 3.36 8.29
C GLU A 22 -17.89 1.93 8.35
N GLU A 23 -18.57 1.03 9.07
CA GLU A 23 -18.17 -0.38 9.15
C GLU A 23 -18.26 -1.08 7.77
N ALA A 24 -19.29 -0.75 6.98
CA ALA A 24 -19.43 -1.24 5.62
C ALA A 24 -18.31 -0.72 4.71
N LYS A 25 -17.96 0.55 4.82
CA LYS A 25 -16.84 1.16 4.10
C LYS A 25 -15.53 0.43 4.43
N ASP A 26 -15.25 0.24 5.71
CA ASP A 26 -14.07 -0.49 6.17
C ASP A 26 -14.03 -1.92 5.61
N LYS A 27 -15.15 -2.63 5.65
CA LYS A 27 -15.26 -3.99 5.11
C LYS A 27 -15.01 -4.05 3.60
N VAL A 28 -15.55 -3.09 2.84
CA VAL A 28 -15.39 -3.04 1.37
C VAL A 28 -13.97 -2.67 0.99
N MET A 29 -13.35 -1.73 1.69
CA MET A 29 -12.02 -1.20 1.34
C MET A 29 -10.87 -2.06 1.87
N MET A 30 -11.00 -2.60 3.08
CA MET A 30 -9.93 -3.33 3.77
C MET A 30 -10.18 -4.84 3.85
N GLY A 31 -11.37 -5.30 3.48
CA GLY A 31 -11.81 -6.69 3.67
C GLY A 31 -12.42 -6.95 5.05
N ALA A 32 -12.98 -8.16 5.21
CA ALA A 32 -13.61 -8.57 6.46
C ALA A 32 -12.57 -8.77 7.57
N GLU A 33 -12.93 -8.37 8.79
CA GLU A 33 -12.12 -8.64 9.98
C GLU A 33 -12.02 -10.14 10.25
N ARG A 34 -10.81 -10.61 10.57
CA ARG A 34 -10.54 -12.00 10.96
C ARG A 34 -10.33 -12.10 12.46
N ARG A 35 -11.37 -11.79 13.24
CA ARG A 35 -11.32 -11.80 14.72
C ARG A 35 -11.05 -13.17 15.33
N SER A 36 -11.27 -14.25 14.57
CA SER A 36 -10.95 -15.62 14.98
C SER A 36 -9.46 -15.97 14.89
N MET A 37 -8.66 -15.12 14.24
CA MET A 37 -7.22 -15.31 14.17
C MET A 37 -6.57 -14.95 15.51
N VAL A 38 -5.98 -15.93 16.14
CA VAL A 38 -5.26 -15.73 17.41
C VAL A 38 -3.83 -15.34 17.06
N MET A 39 -3.44 -14.12 17.45
CA MET A 39 -2.06 -13.64 17.37
C MET A 39 -1.44 -13.69 18.76
N THR A 40 -0.18 -14.07 18.84
CA THR A 40 0.61 -13.94 20.06
C THR A 40 0.83 -12.47 20.41
N ASP A 41 1.17 -12.17 21.66
CA ASP A 41 1.42 -10.78 22.06
C ASP A 41 2.67 -10.20 21.38
N GLU A 42 3.65 -11.05 21.06
CA GLU A 42 4.82 -10.68 20.27
C GLU A 42 4.45 -10.31 18.84
N GLU A 43 3.61 -11.11 18.17
CA GLU A 43 3.11 -10.80 16.83
C GLU A 43 2.27 -9.52 16.80
N LYS A 44 1.42 -9.30 17.82
CA LYS A 44 0.66 -8.05 17.95
C LYS A 44 1.58 -6.85 18.12
N LYS A 45 2.61 -6.98 18.97
CA LYS A 45 3.59 -5.93 19.19
C LYS A 45 4.36 -5.60 17.92
N LEU A 46 4.85 -6.62 17.22
CA LEU A 46 5.57 -6.45 15.94
C LEU A 46 4.67 -5.75 14.91
N THR A 47 3.45 -6.25 14.72
CA THR A 47 2.47 -5.65 13.80
C THR A 47 2.16 -4.20 14.20
N ALA A 48 2.01 -3.91 15.48
CA ALA A 48 1.72 -2.56 15.94
C ALA A 48 2.83 -1.57 15.62
N TYR A 49 4.09 -1.95 15.79
CA TYR A 49 5.23 -1.11 15.41
C TYR A 49 5.35 -0.95 13.90
N HIS A 50 5.12 -2.02 13.15
CA HIS A 50 5.10 -1.99 11.68
C HIS A 50 4.06 -0.98 11.17
N GLU A 51 2.80 -1.11 11.57
CA GLU A 51 1.72 -0.20 11.16
C GLU A 51 1.93 1.24 11.68
N ALA A 52 2.45 1.38 12.91
CA ALA A 52 2.81 2.70 13.43
C ALA A 52 3.90 3.37 12.58
N GLY A 53 4.88 2.60 12.09
CA GLY A 53 5.91 3.09 11.18
C GLY A 53 5.31 3.67 9.90
N HIS A 54 4.40 2.96 9.24
CA HIS A 54 3.67 3.48 8.09
C HIS A 54 2.90 4.76 8.43
N ALA A 55 2.16 4.76 9.53
CA ALA A 55 1.33 5.89 9.95
C ALA A 55 2.19 7.13 10.25
N ILE A 56 3.26 6.99 11.03
CA ILE A 56 4.14 8.12 11.39
C ILE A 56 4.80 8.71 10.15
N VAL A 57 5.33 7.89 9.27
CA VAL A 57 5.93 8.37 8.02
C VAL A 57 4.89 9.05 7.14
N GLY A 58 3.71 8.42 6.97
CA GLY A 58 2.62 8.98 6.17
C GLY A 58 2.14 10.36 6.65
N LEU A 59 2.14 10.61 7.97
CA LEU A 59 1.79 11.90 8.57
C LEU A 59 2.88 12.98 8.38
N ASN A 60 4.13 12.60 8.14
CA ASN A 60 5.25 13.52 8.10
C ASN A 60 5.85 13.75 6.70
N VAL A 61 5.43 12.98 5.69
CA VAL A 61 5.89 13.19 4.30
C VAL A 61 4.96 14.12 3.53
N PRO A 62 5.50 14.90 2.56
CA PRO A 62 4.70 15.87 1.83
C PRO A 62 3.71 15.20 0.88
N GLN A 63 2.58 15.85 0.63
CA GLN A 63 1.57 15.44 -0.36
C GLN A 63 1.04 13.99 -0.19
N HIS A 64 1.18 13.40 0.97
CA HIS A 64 0.57 12.11 1.26
C HIS A 64 -0.94 12.28 1.51
N ASP A 65 -1.72 11.28 1.13
CA ASP A 65 -3.16 11.28 1.41
C ASP A 65 -3.41 11.13 2.92
N PRO A 66 -4.43 11.78 3.49
CA PRO A 66 -4.75 11.65 4.90
C PRO A 66 -4.91 10.21 5.34
N ILE A 67 -4.33 9.88 6.49
CA ILE A 67 -4.52 8.56 7.09
C ILE A 67 -5.94 8.49 7.66
N HIS A 68 -6.72 7.58 7.11
CA HIS A 68 -8.08 7.33 7.55
C HIS A 68 -8.12 6.40 8.76
N LYS A 69 -7.31 5.33 8.73
CA LYS A 69 -7.33 4.31 9.77
C LYS A 69 -6.01 3.55 9.83
N ALA A 70 -5.55 3.26 11.04
CA ALA A 70 -4.51 2.29 11.33
C ALA A 70 -5.08 1.20 12.25
N THR A 71 -4.80 -0.07 12.00
CA THR A 71 -5.32 -1.20 12.76
C THR A 71 -4.37 -2.37 12.76
N ILE A 72 -4.35 -3.10 13.88
CA ILE A 72 -3.68 -4.40 14.00
C ILE A 72 -4.69 -5.57 14.00
N ILE A 73 -5.96 -5.28 13.71
CA ILE A 73 -6.95 -6.34 13.54
C ILE A 73 -6.75 -6.95 12.16
N PRO A 74 -6.47 -8.27 12.06
CA PRO A 74 -6.23 -8.92 10.78
C PRO A 74 -7.42 -8.79 9.82
N ARG A 75 -7.12 -8.46 8.57
CA ARG A 75 -8.10 -8.33 7.49
C ARG A 75 -7.58 -9.00 6.22
N GLY A 76 -8.36 -9.88 5.63
CA GLY A 76 -7.92 -10.64 4.46
C GLY A 76 -6.61 -11.42 4.76
N ARG A 77 -5.53 -11.09 4.08
CA ARG A 77 -4.18 -11.68 4.31
C ARG A 77 -3.26 -10.82 5.18
N ALA A 78 -3.64 -9.57 5.47
CA ALA A 78 -2.85 -8.65 6.26
C ALA A 78 -3.09 -8.86 7.77
N LEU A 79 -2.04 -8.79 8.56
CA LEU A 79 -2.09 -8.85 10.04
C LEU A 79 -2.47 -7.50 10.63
N GLY A 80 -2.07 -6.43 9.97
CA GLY A 80 -2.43 -5.04 10.24
C GLY A 80 -2.62 -4.28 8.93
N LEU A 81 -3.01 -3.03 9.02
CA LEU A 81 -3.20 -2.18 7.85
C LEU A 81 -3.23 -0.70 8.25
N VAL A 82 -2.57 0.13 7.46
CA VAL A 82 -2.78 1.58 7.44
C VAL A 82 -3.50 1.96 6.15
N LEU A 83 -4.69 2.51 6.26
CA LEU A 83 -5.49 2.98 5.14
C LEU A 83 -5.41 4.50 5.04
N SER A 84 -4.95 4.97 3.89
CA SER A 84 -4.99 6.39 3.50
C SER A 84 -6.06 6.60 2.44
N LEU A 85 -6.82 7.67 2.56
CA LEU A 85 -7.88 8.01 1.62
C LEU A 85 -7.64 9.41 1.05
N PRO A 86 -7.67 9.58 -0.28
CA PRO A 86 -7.60 10.89 -0.88
C PRO A 86 -8.88 11.67 -0.56
N GLU A 87 -8.74 12.97 -0.27
CA GLU A 87 -9.87 13.87 -0.01
C GLU A 87 -10.73 14.13 -1.26
N ARG A 88 -10.18 13.90 -2.43
CA ARG A 88 -10.82 14.10 -3.73
C ARG A 88 -10.27 13.12 -4.77
N ASP A 89 -11.00 12.92 -5.84
CA ASP A 89 -10.54 12.14 -6.98
C ASP A 89 -9.26 12.75 -7.57
N GLN A 90 -8.28 11.89 -7.82
CA GLN A 90 -6.97 12.29 -8.34
C GLN A 90 -6.83 11.79 -9.77
N LEU A 91 -6.75 12.72 -10.71
CA LEU A 91 -6.53 12.41 -12.13
C LEU A 91 -5.06 12.24 -12.47
N SER A 92 -4.16 12.79 -11.66
CA SER A 92 -2.71 12.71 -11.85
C SER A 92 -1.99 12.70 -10.50
N VAL A 93 -0.79 12.13 -10.47
CA VAL A 93 0.03 12.02 -9.25
C VAL A 93 1.40 12.62 -9.51
N THR A 94 1.83 13.53 -8.63
CA THR A 94 3.12 14.20 -8.75
C THR A 94 4.29 13.28 -8.38
N ARG A 95 5.49 13.59 -8.88
CA ARG A 95 6.75 12.92 -8.49
C ARG A 95 6.96 12.92 -6.96
N THR A 96 6.68 14.04 -6.31
CA THR A 96 6.78 14.17 -4.84
C THR A 96 5.83 13.21 -4.14
N LYS A 97 4.59 13.11 -4.60
CA LYS A 97 3.60 12.20 -4.03
C LYS A 97 3.98 10.72 -4.19
N TYR A 98 4.56 10.33 -5.34
CA TYR A 98 5.10 8.97 -5.50
C TYR A 98 6.26 8.69 -4.54
N LYS A 99 7.20 9.63 -4.37
CA LYS A 99 8.28 9.50 -3.39
C LYS A 99 7.73 9.36 -1.96
N SER A 100 6.71 10.12 -1.60
CA SER A 100 6.05 10.02 -0.29
C SER A 100 5.35 8.67 -0.09
N LYS A 101 4.71 8.12 -1.13
CA LYS A 101 4.14 6.76 -1.08
C LYS A 101 5.21 5.70 -0.87
N ILE A 102 6.35 5.81 -1.53
CA ILE A 102 7.49 4.91 -1.33
C ILE A 102 8.02 5.02 0.11
N ALA A 103 8.24 6.23 0.60
CA ALA A 103 8.72 6.46 1.96
C ALA A 103 7.76 5.89 3.01
N MET A 104 6.46 6.15 2.86
CA MET A 104 5.42 5.62 3.76
C MET A 104 5.43 4.09 3.76
N ALA A 105 5.50 3.45 2.59
CA ALA A 105 5.53 1.99 2.50
C ALA A 105 6.79 1.37 3.11
N MET A 106 7.92 2.07 3.15
CA MET A 106 9.12 1.60 3.85
C MET A 106 9.05 1.79 5.37
N GLY A 107 8.13 2.64 5.86
CA GLY A 107 8.01 2.99 7.27
C GLY A 107 7.85 1.78 8.19
N GLY A 108 7.07 0.78 7.78
CA GLY A 108 6.84 -0.44 8.55
C GLY A 108 8.13 -1.24 8.75
N LYS A 109 8.86 -1.52 7.67
CA LYS A 109 10.14 -2.25 7.76
C LYS A 109 11.17 -1.51 8.61
N VAL A 110 11.30 -0.20 8.41
CA VAL A 110 12.24 0.62 9.18
C VAL A 110 11.89 0.63 10.67
N ALA A 111 10.60 0.67 11.01
CA ALA A 111 10.16 0.58 12.41
C ALA A 111 10.51 -0.78 13.05
N GLU A 112 10.35 -1.90 12.33
CA GLU A 112 10.80 -3.22 12.79
C GLU A 112 12.31 -3.21 13.06
N GLU A 113 13.10 -2.70 12.11
CA GLU A 113 14.56 -2.63 12.19
C GLU A 113 15.04 -1.80 13.40
N MET A 114 14.41 -0.65 13.63
CA MET A 114 14.75 0.25 14.74
C MET A 114 14.40 -0.34 16.11
N VAL A 115 13.29 -1.08 16.24
CA VAL A 115 12.77 -1.55 17.52
C VAL A 115 13.28 -2.94 17.87
N PHE A 116 13.39 -3.83 16.90
CA PHE A 116 13.72 -5.24 17.11
C PHE A 116 15.15 -5.58 16.63
N GLY A 117 15.81 -4.67 15.95
CA GLY A 117 17.13 -4.88 15.35
C GLY A 117 17.07 -5.49 13.94
N PRO A 118 18.13 -5.31 13.12
CA PRO A 118 18.13 -5.70 11.71
C PRO A 118 17.96 -7.22 11.51
N GLU A 119 18.45 -8.03 12.44
CA GLU A 119 18.35 -9.50 12.37
C GLU A 119 16.93 -10.04 12.61
N ASN A 120 16.05 -9.21 13.20
CA ASN A 120 14.69 -9.60 13.57
C ASN A 120 13.62 -8.99 12.66
N VAL A 121 14.02 -8.36 11.54
CA VAL A 121 13.11 -7.88 10.52
C VAL A 121 12.39 -9.06 9.86
N THR A 122 11.08 -8.96 9.72
CA THR A 122 10.27 -10.08 9.22
C THR A 122 9.99 -9.99 7.73
N SER A 123 9.50 -11.08 7.16
CA SER A 123 8.98 -11.10 5.80
C SER A 123 7.64 -10.34 5.63
N GLY A 124 7.10 -9.78 6.70
CA GLY A 124 5.84 -9.01 6.69
C GLY A 124 5.85 -7.85 5.72
N ALA A 125 7.01 -7.19 5.57
CA ALA A 125 7.20 -6.10 4.62
C ALA A 125 7.28 -6.51 3.13
N SER A 126 7.08 -7.78 2.78
CA SER A 126 7.24 -8.24 1.38
C SER A 126 6.25 -7.58 0.42
N SER A 127 5.01 -7.32 0.85
CA SER A 127 4.01 -6.61 0.05
C SER A 127 4.40 -5.15 -0.19
N ASP A 128 4.96 -4.50 0.82
CA ASP A 128 5.42 -3.11 0.73
C ASP A 128 6.59 -3.00 -0.24
N ILE A 129 7.55 -3.91 -0.13
CA ILE A 129 8.69 -3.99 -1.06
C ILE A 129 8.23 -4.21 -2.49
N GLN A 130 7.23 -5.08 -2.73
CA GLN A 130 6.66 -5.27 -4.05
C GLN A 130 5.98 -3.99 -4.58
N GLN A 131 5.23 -3.31 -3.72
CA GLN A 131 4.53 -2.07 -4.08
C GLN A 131 5.51 -0.95 -4.43
N ILE A 132 6.53 -0.71 -3.60
CA ILE A 132 7.54 0.32 -3.88
C ILE A 132 8.33 0.02 -5.14
N THR A 133 8.64 -1.26 -5.39
CA THR A 133 9.34 -1.68 -6.61
C THR A 133 8.51 -1.36 -7.85
N LYS A 134 7.20 -1.65 -7.82
CA LYS A 134 6.28 -1.29 -8.93
C LYS A 134 6.24 0.22 -9.15
N ILE A 135 6.10 1.00 -8.07
CA ILE A 135 6.04 2.47 -8.15
C ILE A 135 7.35 3.01 -8.70
N ALA A 136 8.48 2.60 -8.15
CA ALA A 136 9.80 3.08 -8.57
C ALA A 136 10.08 2.75 -10.06
N ARG A 137 9.77 1.53 -10.48
CA ARG A 137 9.88 1.13 -11.89
C ARG A 137 8.98 1.97 -12.80
N ALA A 138 7.72 2.18 -12.41
CA ALA A 138 6.81 3.01 -13.20
C ALA A 138 7.28 4.46 -13.31
N MET A 139 7.81 5.04 -12.22
CA MET A 139 8.37 6.39 -12.21
C MET A 139 9.53 6.53 -13.20
N VAL A 140 10.41 5.53 -13.26
CA VAL A 140 11.60 5.55 -14.13
C VAL A 140 11.25 5.17 -15.56
N MET A 141 10.51 4.07 -15.75
CA MET A 141 10.34 3.45 -17.06
C MET A 141 9.11 3.95 -17.84
N GLN A 142 8.06 4.45 -17.15
CA GLN A 142 6.81 4.84 -17.80
C GLN A 142 6.51 6.33 -17.72
N PHE A 143 6.83 6.96 -16.58
CA PHE A 143 6.40 8.34 -16.32
C PHE A 143 7.47 9.39 -16.62
N GLY A 144 8.66 8.98 -17.11
CA GLY A 144 9.75 9.91 -17.39
C GLY A 144 10.20 10.72 -16.15
N MET A 145 10.10 10.14 -14.95
CA MET A 145 10.43 10.82 -13.70
C MET A 145 11.90 10.63 -13.27
N SER A 146 12.75 10.12 -14.15
CA SER A 146 14.21 10.03 -13.95
C SER A 146 14.90 11.18 -14.69
N ASP A 147 15.77 11.90 -13.99
CA ASP A 147 16.53 13.00 -14.60
C ASP A 147 17.62 12.45 -15.54
N ASN A 148 18.08 11.23 -15.32
CA ASN A 148 19.13 10.60 -16.13
C ASN A 148 18.60 9.96 -17.42
N LEU A 149 17.38 9.37 -17.38
CA LEU A 149 16.80 8.64 -18.50
C LEU A 149 15.85 9.49 -19.36
N GLY A 150 15.43 10.66 -18.84
CA GLY A 150 14.57 11.59 -19.57
C GLY A 150 13.12 11.10 -19.77
N ASN A 151 12.47 11.65 -20.80
CA ASN A 151 11.03 11.49 -21.05
C ASN A 151 10.77 10.38 -22.11
N ILE A 152 11.31 9.19 -21.89
CA ILE A 152 11.13 8.05 -22.81
C ILE A 152 10.35 6.96 -22.04
N ASP A 153 9.41 6.33 -22.71
CA ASP A 153 8.72 5.13 -22.21
C ASP A 153 9.54 3.88 -22.55
N TYR A 154 10.21 3.33 -21.56
CA TYR A 154 10.99 2.10 -21.66
C TYR A 154 10.17 0.83 -21.33
N ALA A 155 8.94 0.99 -20.84
CA ALA A 155 8.10 -0.14 -20.44
C ALA A 155 7.25 -0.69 -21.59
N ASN A 156 7.30 -0.07 -22.77
CA ASN A 156 6.49 -0.48 -23.90
C ASN A 156 7.00 -1.82 -24.43
N GLU A 157 6.38 -2.91 -23.98
CA GLU A 157 6.45 -4.20 -24.66
C GLU A 157 5.77 -4.02 -26.02
N GLN A 158 6.55 -3.97 -27.10
CA GLN A 158 5.99 -4.09 -28.43
C GLN A 158 5.31 -5.47 -28.52
N GLN A 159 4.00 -5.50 -28.31
CA GLN A 159 3.18 -6.64 -28.72
C GLN A 159 3.24 -6.72 -30.24
N THR A 160 4.21 -7.47 -30.76
CA THR A 160 4.19 -7.85 -32.17
C THR A 160 3.16 -8.95 -32.35
N TYR A 161 2.54 -8.99 -33.54
CA TYR A 161 1.57 -10.03 -33.93
C TYR A 161 2.08 -11.48 -33.75
N LEU A 162 3.37 -11.66 -33.54
CA LEU A 162 4.06 -12.96 -33.35
C LEU A 162 4.36 -13.32 -31.89
N GLY A 163 3.84 -12.56 -30.92
CA GLY A 163 4.01 -12.82 -29.48
C GLY A 163 4.89 -11.78 -28.76
N PRO A 164 4.97 -11.81 -27.42
CA PRO A 164 5.75 -10.86 -26.66
C PRO A 164 7.24 -11.07 -26.94
N THR A 165 7.90 -10.06 -27.49
CA THR A 165 9.37 -9.97 -27.47
C THR A 165 9.82 -9.65 -26.06
N SER A 166 10.84 -10.37 -25.56
CA SER A 166 11.41 -10.17 -24.24
C SER A 166 11.77 -8.70 -24.02
N PRO A 167 11.31 -8.08 -22.90
CA PRO A 167 11.66 -6.69 -22.58
C PRO A 167 13.14 -6.67 -22.19
N GLY A 168 13.99 -6.23 -22.98
CA GLY A 168 15.43 -6.14 -22.65
C GLY A 168 16.35 -6.09 -23.83
N SER A 169 15.84 -6.38 -25.04
CA SER A 169 16.70 -6.43 -26.24
C SER A 169 17.03 -5.08 -26.86
N HIS A 170 16.47 -3.98 -26.36
CA HIS A 170 16.66 -2.64 -26.95
C HIS A 170 17.33 -1.61 -26.03
N LEU A 171 17.63 -1.98 -24.81
CA LEU A 171 18.36 -1.10 -23.87
C LEU A 171 19.85 -1.40 -23.94
N GLY A 172 20.67 -0.39 -24.17
CA GLY A 172 22.12 -0.52 -24.06
C GLY A 172 22.54 -0.90 -22.63
N PRO A 173 23.73 -1.52 -22.44
CA PRO A 173 24.20 -1.95 -21.12
C PRO A 173 24.17 -0.84 -20.07
N GLU A 174 24.53 0.39 -20.46
CA GLU A 174 24.55 1.57 -19.59
C GLU A 174 23.15 2.05 -19.16
N THR A 175 22.09 1.65 -19.88
CA THR A 175 20.70 2.02 -19.58
C THR A 175 20.02 0.95 -18.71
N GLN A 176 20.60 -0.24 -18.63
CA GLN A 176 20.09 -1.37 -17.81
C GLN A 176 20.56 -1.31 -16.37
N GLU A 177 21.67 -0.61 -16.07
CA GLU A 177 22.15 -0.31 -14.71
C GLU A 177 21.35 0.86 -14.10
#